data_79e9f22e01d3d71c84d676b8b1c47367
#
_entry.id   79e9f22e01d3d71c84d676b8b1c47367
#
_cell.length_a   1.000
_cell.length_b   1.000
_cell.length_c   1.000
_cell.angle_alpha   90.00
_cell.angle_beta   90.00
_cell.angle_gamma   90.00
#
_symmetry.space_group_name_H-M   'P 1'
#
loop_
_entity.id
_entity.type
_entity.pdbx_description
1 polymer ?
#
loop_
_entity_poly.entity_id
_entity_poly.type
_entity_poly.pdbx_seq_one_letter_code
_entity_poly.pdbx_strand_id
1 'polypeptide(L)' 'MALQPRHDAHPLKAGEIAEIAEDNPDISSVASLARRLGLSQRPIQEICHRGLGVHPKWLIRCFRLQDAALRLEAEASA' A
#
# COMPACT_ATOMS: atom_id res chain seq x y z
N MET A 1 4.73 6.52 -28.39
CA MET A 1 4.77 6.73 -27.91
C MET A 1 4.82 7.13 -27.14
N ALA A 2 4.92 6.87 -26.89
CA ALA A 2 5.00 7.11 -25.98
C ALA A 2 4.91 7.78 -25.28
N LEU A 3 4.75 7.91 -25.05
CA LEU A 3 4.71 8.41 -24.28
C LEU A 3 4.60 8.77 -23.40
N GLN A 4 4.76 8.66 -22.77
CA GLN A 4 4.73 8.89 -21.80
C GLN A 4 5.03 9.33 -21.02
N PRO A 5 5.02 9.47 -20.67
CA PRO A 5 5.46 9.96 -19.87
C PRO A 5 6.06 9.90 -19.04
N ARG A 6 6.50 10.06 -18.70
CA ARG A 6 7.16 10.11 -17.99
C ARG A 6 7.35 10.75 -16.86
N HIS A 7 7.18 11.60 -16.75
CA HIS A 7 7.30 12.27 -15.59
C HIS A 7 6.72 11.53 -14.49
N ASP A 8 6.13 10.58 -14.76
CA ASP A 8 5.83 9.69 -13.83
C ASP A 8 6.83 8.76 -13.77
N ALA A 9 7.92 9.09 -13.23
CA ALA A 9 9.07 8.33 -13.15
C ALA A 9 8.90 7.07 -12.39
N HIS A 10 7.86 6.92 -11.60
CA HIS A 10 7.67 5.71 -10.85
C HIS A 10 6.83 4.74 -11.65
N PRO A 11 7.32 3.52 -11.89
CA PRO A 11 6.54 2.53 -12.61
C PRO A 11 5.41 1.96 -11.77
N LEU A 12 5.42 2.20 -10.46
CA LEU A 12 4.41 1.63 -9.58
C LEU A 12 3.10 2.39 -9.69
N LYS A 13 2.02 1.65 -9.70
CA LYS A 13 0.68 2.20 -9.67
C LYS A 13 0.07 2.01 -8.30
N ALA A 14 -0.96 2.79 -8.01
CA ALA A 14 -1.61 2.71 -6.71
C ALA A 14 -2.11 1.31 -6.40
N GLY A 15 -2.65 0.62 -7.39
CA GLY A 15 -3.10 -0.75 -7.20
C GLY A 15 -1.99 -1.70 -6.82
N GLU A 16 -0.81 -1.52 -7.39
CA GLU A 16 0.33 -2.35 -7.07
C GLU A 16 0.81 -2.10 -5.65
N ILE A 17 0.81 -0.83 -5.22
CA ILE A 17 1.19 -0.49 -3.86
C ILE A 17 0.20 -1.12 -2.88
N ALA A 18 -1.09 -1.07 -3.20
CA ALA A 18 -2.11 -1.67 -2.36
C ALA A 18 -1.92 -3.18 -2.24
N GLU A 19 -1.62 -3.84 -3.35
CA GLU A 19 -1.39 -5.29 -3.33
C GLU A 19 -0.19 -5.66 -2.46
N ILE A 20 0.89 -4.89 -2.56
CA ILE A 20 2.06 -5.15 -1.75
C ILE A 20 1.74 -4.99 -0.27
N ALA A 21 1.01 -3.95 0.09
CA ALA A 21 0.63 -3.73 1.47
C ALA A 21 -0.30 -4.83 1.98
N GLU A 22 -1.21 -5.27 1.13
CA GLU A 22 -2.16 -6.31 1.49
C GLU A 22 -1.47 -7.65 1.69
N ASP A 23 -0.53 -8.00 0.81
CA ASP A 23 0.12 -9.29 0.83
C ASP A 23 1.24 -9.40 1.86
N ASN A 24 1.64 -8.32 2.47
CA ASN A 24 2.76 -8.29 3.41
C ASN A 24 2.31 -7.74 4.76
N PRO A 25 1.78 -8.60 5.63
CA PRO A 25 1.24 -8.12 6.93
C PRO A 25 2.29 -7.49 7.83
N ASP A 26 3.58 -7.71 7.56
CA ASP A 26 4.64 -7.06 8.33
C ASP A 26 4.75 -5.57 8.00
N ILE A 27 4.14 -5.10 6.92
CA ILE A 27 4.13 -3.69 6.60
C ILE A 27 3.04 -3.03 7.45
N SER A 28 3.47 -2.31 8.49
CA SER A 28 2.52 -1.68 9.41
C SER A 28 2.58 -0.16 9.39
N SER A 29 3.45 0.42 8.57
CA SER A 29 3.57 1.87 8.49
C SER A 29 3.98 2.27 7.08
N VAL A 30 3.79 3.55 6.76
CA VAL A 30 4.22 4.08 5.47
C VAL A 30 5.73 3.99 5.35
N ALA A 31 6.44 4.15 6.45
CA ALA A 31 7.90 4.02 6.45
C ALA A 31 8.33 2.60 6.07
N SER A 32 7.66 1.59 6.61
CA SER A 32 7.95 0.20 6.25
C SER A 32 7.65 -0.06 4.78
N LEU A 33 6.53 0.47 4.29
CA LEU A 33 6.13 0.32 2.90
C LEU A 33 7.17 0.97 1.98
N ALA A 34 7.61 2.18 2.34
CA ALA A 34 8.60 2.90 1.56
C ALA A 34 9.91 2.13 1.49
N ARG A 35 10.31 1.55 2.62
CA ARG A 35 11.52 0.77 2.67
C ARG A 35 11.43 -0.47 1.79
N ARG A 36 10.29 -1.13 1.81
CA ARG A 36 10.06 -2.32 0.99
C ARG A 36 10.11 -1.99 -0.49
N LEU A 37 9.57 -0.83 -0.87
CA LEU A 37 9.53 -0.41 -2.27
C LEU A 37 10.81 0.28 -2.73
N GLY A 38 11.68 0.64 -1.81
CA GLY A 38 12.91 1.37 -2.16
C GLY A 38 12.63 2.81 -2.55
N LEU A 39 11.55 3.38 -2.04
CA LEU A 39 11.15 4.75 -2.35
C LEU A 39 11.04 5.56 -1.08
N SER A 40 11.07 6.88 -1.19
CA SER A 40 10.72 7.72 -0.05
C SER A 40 9.20 7.73 0.12
N GLN A 41 8.72 8.29 1.21
CA GLN A 41 7.30 8.28 1.49
C GLN A 41 6.50 9.18 0.57
N ARG A 42 7.10 10.28 0.12
CA ARG A 42 6.38 11.29 -0.64
C ARG A 42 5.80 10.75 -1.96
N PRO A 43 6.58 10.07 -2.79
CA PRO A 43 6.00 9.51 -4.03
C PRO A 43 4.89 8.51 -3.74
N ILE A 44 5.02 7.75 -2.67
CA ILE A 44 4.00 6.77 -2.32
C ILE A 44 2.70 7.50 -1.96
N GLN A 45 2.80 8.58 -1.21
CA GLN A 45 1.64 9.38 -0.85
C GLN A 45 0.96 9.95 -2.08
N GLU A 46 1.74 10.45 -3.02
CA GLU A 46 1.20 11.03 -4.23
C GLU A 46 0.52 9.98 -5.10
N ILE A 47 1.13 8.83 -5.25
CA ILE A 47 0.57 7.76 -6.07
C ILE A 47 -0.75 7.28 -5.47
N CYS A 48 -0.78 7.06 -4.17
CA CYS A 48 -2.00 6.61 -3.50
C CYS A 48 -3.10 7.66 -3.55
N HIS A 49 -2.74 8.91 -3.37
CA HIS A 49 -3.72 9.97 -3.40
C HIS A 49 -4.35 10.10 -4.79
N ARG A 50 -3.53 10.05 -5.83
CA ARG A 50 -4.03 10.16 -7.18
C ARG A 50 -4.82 8.96 -7.64
N GLY A 51 -4.33 7.76 -7.32
CA GLY A 51 -4.92 6.54 -7.83
C GLY A 51 -6.08 6.02 -7.02
N LEU A 52 -6.00 6.16 -5.69
CA LEU A 52 -7.01 5.61 -4.80
C LEU A 52 -7.76 6.67 -4.00
N GLY A 53 -7.28 7.89 -4.02
CA GLY A 53 -7.90 8.97 -3.27
C GLY A 53 -7.73 8.86 -1.77
N VAL A 54 -6.76 8.06 -1.30
CA VAL A 54 -6.55 7.85 0.13
C VAL A 54 -5.08 7.98 0.46
N HIS A 55 -4.81 8.30 1.71
CA HIS A 55 -3.44 8.34 2.21
C HIS A 55 -2.97 6.90 2.46
N PRO A 56 -1.72 6.58 2.14
CA PRO A 56 -1.23 5.21 2.33
C PRO A 56 -1.30 4.73 3.77
N LYS A 57 -1.18 5.62 4.72
CA LYS A 57 -1.30 5.27 6.13
C LYS A 57 -2.67 4.66 6.41
N TRP A 58 -3.72 5.27 5.88
CA TRP A 58 -5.07 4.79 6.06
C TRP A 58 -5.26 3.42 5.40
N LEU A 59 -4.70 3.26 4.21
CA LEU A 59 -4.78 2.01 3.47
C LEU A 59 -4.13 0.86 4.25
N ILE A 60 -2.92 1.08 4.77
CA ILE A 60 -2.22 0.08 5.56
C ILE A 60 -3.03 -0.26 6.80
N ARG A 61 -3.59 0.75 7.45
CA ARG A 61 -4.39 0.54 8.64
C ARG A 61 -5.60 -0.33 8.36
N CYS A 62 -6.27 -0.10 7.24
CA CYS A 62 -7.40 -0.92 6.85
C CYS A 62 -7.01 -2.37 6.64
N PHE A 63 -5.89 -2.61 5.95
CA PHE A 63 -5.44 -3.97 5.71
C PHE A 63 -5.07 -4.68 7.01
N ARG A 64 -4.43 -3.97 7.94
CA ARG A 64 -4.05 -4.58 9.22
C ARG A 64 -5.27 -4.89 10.06
N LEU A 65 -6.30 -4.05 9.98
CA LEU A 65 -7.55 -4.34 10.67
C LEU A 65 -8.25 -5.56 10.08
N GLN A 66 -8.22 -5.69 8.76
CA GLN A 66 -8.78 -6.87 8.12
C GLN A 66 -8.04 -8.14 8.52
N ASP A 67 -6.71 -8.07 8.57
CA ASP A 67 -5.91 -9.21 9.00
C ASP A 67 -6.28 -9.64 10.40
N ALA A 68 -6.44 -8.68 11.30
CA ALA A 68 -6.80 -8.98 12.68
C ALA A 68 -8.21 -9.60 12.75
N ALA A 69 -9.14 -9.10 11.97
CA ALA A 69 -10.50 -9.62 11.96
C ALA A 69 -10.52 -11.06 11.45
N LEU A 70 -9.79 -11.34 10.39
CA LEU A 70 -9.72 -12.69 9.84
C LEU A 70 -9.09 -13.67 10.83
N ARG A 71 -8.07 -13.20 11.54
CA ARG A 71 -7.41 -14.03 12.54
C ARG A 71 -8.34 -14.36 13.71
N LEU A 72 -9.11 -13.37 14.15
CA LEU A 72 -10.07 -13.57 15.20
C LEU A 72 -11.17 -14.54 14.77
N GLU A 73 -11.65 -14.43 13.56
CA GLU A 73 -12.64 -15.34 13.03
C GLU A 73 -12.11 -16.77 12.98
N ALA A 74 -10.88 -16.93 12.55
CA ALA A 74 -10.28 -18.26 12.49
C ALA A 74 -10.16 -18.87 13.88
N GLU A 75 -9.77 -18.07 14.87
CA GLU A 75 -9.66 -18.55 16.24
C GLU A 75 -11.02 -18.87 16.83
N ALA A 76 -12.01 -18.06 16.54
CA ALA A 76 -13.35 -18.28 17.05
C ALA A 76 -13.98 -19.52 16.43
N SER A 77 -13.61 -19.83 15.19
CA SER A 77 -14.16 -21.00 14.52
C SER A 77 -13.52 -22.28 14.98
N ALA A 78 -12.33 -22.19 15.49
CA ALA A 78 -11.65 -23.38 15.96
C ALA A 78 -12.22 -23.83 17.28
#